data_c3b03954f795ada2cb89e048f89777c5
#
_entry.id   c3b03954f795ada2cb89e048f89777c5
#
_cell.length_a   1.000
_cell.length_b   1.000
_cell.length_c   1.000
_cell.angle_alpha   90.00
_cell.angle_beta   90.00
_cell.angle_gamma   90.00
#
_symmetry.space_group_name_H-M   'P 1'
#
loop_
_entity.id
_entity.type
_entity.pdbx_description
1 polymer ?
#
loop_
_entity_poly.entity_id
_entity_poly.type
_entity_poly.pdbx_seq_one_letter_code
_entity_poly.pdbx_strand_id
1 'polypeptide(L)'
;MKTILIITTIASLLSTPAFANSLFSLENLERERAALLSAQLDSSLDLNQRQKKVQSIYRRLVDIERMVLRDDRVTSSNSPLAQNAFDKYELTFLVHSSAEKKLPPLSHWMSELHLTTANILSAKPGHR
;
A
#
# COMPACT_ATOMS: atom_id res chain seq x y z
N MET A 1 32.14 42.66 26.37
CA MET A 1 31.97 42.13 26.08
C MET A 1 31.02 41.56 25.55
N LYS A 2 30.67 41.23 25.09
CA LYS A 2 29.89 40.77 24.78
C LYS A 2 29.50 39.79 24.20
N THR A 3 29.08 39.17 24.00
CA THR A 3 28.80 38.21 23.76
C THR A 3 27.78 37.91 23.07
N ILE A 4 27.54 37.66 22.40
CA ILE A 4 26.65 37.40 21.69
C ILE A 4 26.15 36.34 21.38
N LEU A 5 25.57 35.92 21.30
CA LEU A 5 25.07 34.97 21.15
C LEU A 5 24.25 34.75 20.23
N ILE A 6 24.21 34.11 19.68
CA ILE A 6 23.61 33.82 18.75
C ILE A 6 22.83 32.81 18.71
N ILE A 7 22.05 32.73 18.50
CA ILE A 7 21.22 31.87 18.55
C ILE A 7 20.71 31.46 17.45
N THR A 8 20.98 30.90 17.02
CA THR A 8 20.64 30.44 16.00
C THR A 8 19.58 29.64 16.03
N THR A 9 18.87 29.75 15.82
CA THR A 9 17.78 29.23 15.83
C THR A 9 17.57 28.43 14.82
N ILE A 10 17.56 27.55 14.73
CA ILE A 10 17.42 26.68 13.82
C ILE A 10 16.20 26.14 13.70
N ALA A 11 15.42 26.38 13.85
CA ALA A 11 14.26 25.87 13.87
C ALA A 11 13.80 25.34 12.73
N SER A 12 13.62 25.72 12.09
CA SER A 12 13.10 25.39 10.95
C SER A 12 12.92 24.13 10.56
N LEU A 13 13.34 23.43 10.71
CA LEU A 13 13.29 22.30 10.17
C LEU A 13 12.21 21.58 10.42
N LEU A 14 11.50 21.69 10.92
CA LEU A 14 10.59 20.90 11.28
C LEU A 14 9.56 20.84 10.41
N SER A 15 9.53 20.97 9.63
CA SER A 15 8.53 21.05 8.86
C SER A 15 7.79 19.99 8.40
N THR A 16 6.88 19.83 7.93
CA THR A 16 6.14 18.91 7.22
C THR A 16 5.96 17.59 7.81
N PRO A 17 5.87 17.38 9.00
CA PRO A 17 5.58 16.07 9.52
C PRO A 17 4.26 15.53 9.01
N ALA A 18 3.26 16.34 8.89
CA ALA A 18 1.96 15.87 8.42
C ALA A 18 2.03 15.39 6.98
N PHE A 19 2.77 16.08 6.13
CA PHE A 19 2.93 15.69 4.76
C PHE A 19 3.71 14.39 4.66
N ALA A 20 4.78 14.26 5.42
CA ALA A 20 5.57 13.05 5.42
C ALA A 20 4.75 11.87 5.92
N ASN A 21 3.87 12.08 6.91
CA ASN A 21 3.04 11.01 7.43
C ASN A 21 2.03 10.52 6.41
N SER A 22 1.48 11.41 5.59
CA SER A 22 0.52 10.98 4.58
C SER A 22 1.18 10.18 3.47
N LEU A 23 2.38 10.55 3.08
CA LEU A 23 3.14 9.77 2.10
C LEU A 23 3.52 8.42 2.70
N PHE A 24 3.90 8.40 3.97
CA PHE A 24 4.27 7.18 4.65
C PHE A 24 3.09 6.20 4.71
N SER A 25 1.88 6.69 4.94
CA SER A 25 0.72 5.80 5.01
C SER A 25 0.40 5.18 3.66
N LEU A 26 0.58 5.92 2.58
CA LEU A 26 0.40 5.35 1.24
C LEU A 26 1.48 4.33 0.91
N GLU A 27 2.72 4.59 1.28
CA GLU A 27 3.81 3.64 1.09
C GLU A 27 3.56 2.37 1.88
N ASN A 28 3.06 2.50 3.10
CA ASN A 28 2.75 1.36 3.93
C ASN A 28 1.61 0.54 3.34
N LEU A 29 0.60 1.20 2.79
CA LEU A 29 -0.50 0.55 2.10
C LEU A 29 0.03 -0.26 0.93
N GLU A 30 0.89 0.32 0.13
CA GLU A 30 1.45 -0.36 -1.03
C GLU A 30 2.28 -1.57 -0.63
N ARG A 31 3.06 -1.44 0.42
CA ARG A 31 3.90 -2.54 0.91
C ARG A 31 3.03 -3.71 1.39
N GLU A 32 1.99 -3.43 2.14
CA GLU A 32 1.12 -4.49 2.65
C GLU A 32 0.30 -5.14 1.53
N ARG A 33 -0.11 -4.36 0.54
CA ARG A 33 -0.80 -4.92 -0.62
C ARG A 33 0.12 -5.87 -1.39
N ALA A 34 1.36 -5.46 -1.61
CA ALA A 34 2.35 -6.30 -2.27
C ALA A 34 2.63 -7.57 -1.48
N ALA A 35 2.68 -7.46 -0.15
CA ALA A 35 2.89 -8.61 0.71
C ALA A 35 1.73 -9.62 0.61
N LEU A 36 0.50 -9.13 0.52
CA LEU A 36 -0.66 -9.99 0.37
C LEU A 36 -0.59 -10.78 -0.93
N LEU A 37 -0.34 -10.09 -2.03
CA LEU A 37 -0.27 -10.72 -3.34
C LEU A 37 0.90 -11.71 -3.41
N SER A 38 2.05 -11.33 -2.86
CA SER A 38 3.21 -12.21 -2.82
C SER A 38 2.93 -13.49 -2.04
N ALA A 39 2.25 -13.38 -0.91
CA ALA A 39 1.92 -14.54 -0.10
C ALA A 39 0.95 -15.48 -0.83
N GLN A 40 0.00 -14.90 -1.55
CA GLN A 40 -0.97 -15.69 -2.31
C GLN A 40 -0.34 -16.42 -3.49
N LEU A 41 0.73 -15.86 -4.05
CA LEU A 41 1.39 -16.43 -5.22
C LEU A 41 2.65 -17.23 -4.86
N ASP A 42 2.98 -17.35 -3.58
CA ASP A 42 4.22 -17.99 -3.14
C ASP A 42 4.05 -19.51 -3.15
N SER A 43 4.68 -20.16 -4.10
CA SER A 43 4.60 -21.60 -4.22
C SER A 43 5.47 -22.35 -3.22
N SER A 44 6.34 -21.66 -2.48
CA SER A 44 7.18 -22.29 -1.47
C SER A 44 6.44 -22.57 -0.16
N LEU A 45 5.27 -21.97 0.02
CA LEU A 45 4.47 -22.15 1.22
C LEU A 45 3.46 -23.28 1.00
N ASP A 46 3.28 -24.12 2.02
CA ASP A 46 2.19 -25.09 1.95
C ASP A 46 0.85 -24.38 2.19
N LEU A 47 -0.24 -25.10 2.03
CA LEU A 47 -1.57 -24.49 2.10
C LEU A 47 -1.84 -23.85 3.47
N ASN A 48 -1.49 -24.51 4.53
CA ASN A 48 -1.73 -23.99 5.88
C ASN A 48 -0.89 -22.75 6.18
N GLN A 49 0.38 -22.79 5.81
CA GLN A 49 1.27 -21.63 5.97
C GLN A 49 0.77 -20.44 5.18
N ARG A 50 0.35 -20.69 3.94
CA ARG A 50 -0.17 -19.64 3.07
C ARG A 50 -1.43 -19.02 3.65
N GLN A 51 -2.37 -19.84 4.09
CA GLN A 51 -3.60 -19.34 4.66
C GLN A 51 -3.36 -18.47 5.88
N LYS A 52 -2.49 -18.90 6.78
CA LYS A 52 -2.19 -18.12 7.98
C LYS A 52 -1.55 -16.80 7.64
N LYS A 53 -0.59 -16.82 6.71
CA LYS A 53 0.12 -15.62 6.31
C LYS A 53 -0.81 -14.64 5.59
N VAL A 54 -1.58 -15.14 4.65
CA VAL A 54 -2.54 -14.32 3.91
C VAL A 54 -3.57 -13.71 4.86
N GLN A 55 -4.10 -14.49 5.80
CA GLN A 55 -5.10 -13.99 6.72
C GLN A 55 -4.55 -12.88 7.61
N SER A 56 -3.32 -13.04 8.09
CA SER A 56 -2.68 -12.02 8.91
C SER A 56 -2.46 -10.72 8.13
N ILE A 57 -1.95 -10.83 6.91
CA ILE A 57 -1.71 -9.66 6.06
C ILE A 57 -3.03 -9.01 5.66
N TYR A 58 -4.03 -9.81 5.34
CA TYR A 58 -5.35 -9.30 4.96
C TYR A 58 -5.94 -8.41 6.05
N ARG A 59 -5.86 -8.84 7.31
CA ARG A 59 -6.38 -8.04 8.42
C ARG A 59 -5.65 -6.70 8.54
N ARG A 60 -4.34 -6.71 8.41
CA ARG A 60 -3.57 -5.47 8.46
C ARG A 60 -3.93 -4.56 7.29
N LEU A 61 -4.08 -5.14 6.12
CA LEU A 61 -4.40 -4.38 4.92
C LEU A 61 -5.78 -3.72 5.01
N VAL A 62 -6.77 -4.43 5.54
CA VAL A 62 -8.10 -3.84 5.78
C VAL A 62 -7.98 -2.59 6.64
N ASP A 63 -7.22 -2.68 7.73
CA ASP A 63 -7.07 -1.56 8.64
C ASP A 63 -6.30 -0.40 8.01
N ILE A 64 -5.25 -0.71 7.28
CA ILE A 64 -4.44 0.33 6.62
C ILE A 64 -5.24 1.03 5.53
N GLU A 65 -5.97 0.29 4.73
CA GLU A 65 -6.84 0.89 3.69
C GLU A 65 -7.87 1.80 4.33
N ARG A 66 -8.48 1.35 5.43
CA ARG A 66 -9.47 2.16 6.13
C ARG A 66 -8.85 3.44 6.67
N MET A 67 -7.65 3.35 7.24
CA MET A 67 -6.96 4.52 7.75
C MET A 67 -6.66 5.52 6.64
N VAL A 68 -6.17 5.06 5.51
CA VAL A 68 -5.85 5.93 4.39
C VAL A 68 -7.11 6.59 3.84
N LEU A 69 -8.19 5.83 3.69
CA LEU A 69 -9.44 6.37 3.17
C LEU A 69 -10.07 7.44 4.08
N ARG A 70 -9.74 7.40 5.37
CA ARG A 70 -10.25 8.38 6.32
C ARG A 70 -9.28 9.50 6.63
N ASP A 71 -8.09 9.48 6.06
CA ASP A 71 -7.07 10.47 6.37
C ASP A 71 -7.23 11.66 5.44
N ASP A 72 -7.72 12.77 5.96
CA ASP A 72 -7.93 13.98 5.19
C ASP A 72 -6.65 14.50 4.57
N ARG A 73 -5.51 14.25 5.19
CA ARG A 73 -4.23 14.69 4.65
C ARG A 73 -3.91 13.98 3.34
N VAL A 74 -4.41 12.74 3.18
CA VAL A 74 -4.21 11.99 1.96
C VAL A 74 -5.32 12.31 0.96
N THR A 75 -6.59 12.28 1.40
CA THR A 75 -7.72 12.44 0.49
C THR A 75 -7.80 13.83 -0.12
N SER A 76 -7.30 14.86 0.58
CA SER A 76 -7.30 16.20 0.06
C SER A 76 -5.93 16.62 -0.52
N SER A 77 -4.98 15.70 -0.60
CA SER A 77 -3.65 16.02 -1.08
C SER A 77 -3.65 16.26 -2.59
N ASN A 78 -2.87 17.26 -3.03
CA ASN A 78 -2.69 17.51 -4.42
C ASN A 78 -1.43 16.84 -4.96
N SER A 79 -0.77 16.01 -4.16
CA SER A 79 0.45 15.35 -4.63
C SER A 79 0.11 14.34 -5.73
N PRO A 80 0.97 14.18 -6.72
CA PRO A 80 0.76 13.19 -7.77
C PRO A 80 0.61 11.77 -7.23
N LEU A 81 1.32 11.46 -6.15
CA LEU A 81 1.23 10.13 -5.54
C LEU A 81 -0.17 9.87 -5.00
N ALA A 82 -0.73 10.81 -4.27
CA ALA A 82 -2.07 10.66 -3.72
C ALA A 82 -3.12 10.64 -4.84
N GLN A 83 -3.01 11.53 -5.81
CA GLN A 83 -3.94 11.56 -6.92
C GLN A 83 -3.92 10.25 -7.71
N ASN A 84 -2.74 9.73 -8.00
CA ASN A 84 -2.62 8.47 -8.71
C ASN A 84 -3.20 7.31 -7.92
N ALA A 85 -3.03 7.33 -6.60
CA ALA A 85 -3.58 6.28 -5.74
C ALA A 85 -5.11 6.23 -5.83
N PHE A 86 -5.76 7.38 -5.81
CA PHE A 86 -7.22 7.43 -5.90
C PHE A 86 -7.75 7.23 -7.32
N ASP A 87 -6.99 7.65 -8.33
CA ASP A 87 -7.35 7.37 -9.71
C ASP A 87 -7.37 5.87 -9.99
N LYS A 88 -6.51 5.13 -9.30
CA LYS A 88 -6.45 3.69 -9.45
C LYS A 88 -7.07 2.99 -8.24
N TYR A 89 -8.17 3.49 -7.76
CA TYR A 89 -8.84 2.99 -6.56
C TYR A 89 -8.96 1.47 -6.53
N GLU A 90 -9.32 0.87 -7.65
CA GLU A 90 -9.55 -0.58 -7.72
C GLU A 90 -8.31 -1.39 -7.36
N LEU A 91 -7.14 -0.89 -7.68
CA LEU A 91 -5.89 -1.57 -7.38
C LEU A 91 -5.25 -1.07 -6.08
N THR A 92 -5.42 0.20 -5.76
CA THR A 92 -4.83 0.79 -4.58
C THR A 92 -5.50 0.28 -3.32
N PHE A 93 -6.83 0.30 -3.28
CA PHE A 93 -7.59 -0.15 -2.13
C PHE A 93 -8.15 -1.54 -2.43
N LEU A 94 -7.25 -2.46 -2.60
CA LEU A 94 -7.53 -3.79 -3.13
C LEU A 94 -8.59 -4.55 -2.33
N VAL A 95 -8.51 -4.52 -1.01
CA VAL A 95 -9.44 -5.27 -0.18
C VAL A 95 -10.83 -4.64 -0.22
N HIS A 96 -10.91 -3.33 -0.11
CA HIS A 96 -12.19 -2.63 -0.16
C HIS A 96 -12.87 -2.78 -1.52
N SER A 97 -12.11 -2.55 -2.59
CA SER A 97 -12.70 -2.65 -3.93
C SER A 97 -13.09 -4.07 -4.29
N SER A 98 -12.30 -5.06 -3.89
CA SER A 98 -12.64 -6.45 -4.14
C SER A 98 -13.91 -6.86 -3.39
N ALA A 99 -14.05 -6.39 -2.15
CA ALA A 99 -15.26 -6.64 -1.36
C ALA A 99 -16.50 -6.02 -2.01
N GLU A 100 -16.36 -4.81 -2.54
CA GLU A 100 -17.47 -4.17 -3.24
C GLU A 100 -17.91 -4.98 -4.44
N LYS A 101 -17.00 -5.66 -5.12
CA LYS A 101 -17.31 -6.49 -6.27
C LYS A 101 -17.57 -7.94 -5.88
N LYS A 102 -17.52 -8.27 -4.61
CA LYS A 102 -17.75 -9.62 -4.11
C LYS A 102 -16.77 -10.63 -4.69
N LEU A 103 -15.52 -10.22 -4.86
CA LEU A 103 -14.46 -11.08 -5.37
C LEU A 103 -13.35 -11.23 -4.33
N PRO A 104 -12.62 -12.35 -4.32
CA PRO A 104 -11.40 -12.44 -3.53
C PRO A 104 -10.37 -11.42 -4.05
N PRO A 105 -9.50 -10.88 -3.18
CA PRO A 105 -8.55 -9.86 -3.59
C PRO A 105 -7.65 -10.27 -4.78
N LEU A 106 -7.15 -11.49 -4.79
CA LEU A 106 -6.30 -11.92 -5.90
C LEU A 106 -7.08 -11.96 -7.22
N SER A 107 -8.31 -12.49 -7.20
CA SER A 107 -9.14 -12.56 -8.40
C SER A 107 -9.46 -11.16 -8.94
N HIS A 108 -9.75 -10.23 -8.03
CA HIS A 108 -10.03 -8.85 -8.39
C HIS A 108 -8.79 -8.21 -9.02
N TRP A 109 -7.63 -8.38 -8.38
CA TRP A 109 -6.37 -7.84 -8.86
C TRP A 109 -6.05 -8.35 -10.27
N MET A 110 -6.19 -9.64 -10.48
CA MET A 110 -5.94 -10.24 -11.79
C MET A 110 -6.91 -9.71 -12.85
N SER A 111 -8.18 -9.58 -12.48
CA SER A 111 -9.20 -9.05 -13.38
C SER A 111 -8.90 -7.61 -13.80
N GLU A 112 -8.52 -6.76 -12.85
CA GLU A 112 -8.21 -5.36 -13.15
C GLU A 112 -6.99 -5.20 -14.06
N LEU A 113 -6.04 -6.13 -13.97
CA LEU A 113 -4.84 -6.10 -14.80
C LEU A 113 -4.97 -6.95 -16.05
N HIS A 114 -6.13 -7.55 -16.27
CA HIS A 114 -6.39 -8.43 -17.42
C HIS A 114 -5.40 -9.60 -17.46
N LEU A 115 -5.10 -10.17 -16.28
CA LEU A 115 -4.17 -11.29 -16.18
C LEU A 115 -4.92 -12.60 -16.01
N THR A 116 -4.33 -13.67 -16.53
CA THR A 116 -4.84 -15.02 -16.32
C THR A 116 -3.81 -15.81 -15.52
N THR A 117 -4.21 -16.96 -15.02
CA THR A 117 -3.28 -17.86 -14.33
C THR A 117 -2.11 -18.24 -15.24
N ALA A 118 -2.38 -18.45 -16.52
CA ALA A 118 -1.33 -18.79 -17.49
C ALA A 118 -0.32 -17.67 -17.62
N ASN A 119 -0.77 -16.41 -17.64
CA ASN A 119 0.15 -15.27 -17.69
C ASN A 119 1.08 -15.26 -16.50
N ILE A 120 0.56 -15.51 -15.31
CA ILE A 120 1.36 -15.50 -14.08
C ILE A 120 2.37 -16.63 -14.09
N LEU A 121 1.95 -17.82 -14.48
CA LEU A 121 2.85 -18.97 -14.51
C LEU A 121 3.99 -18.79 -15.51
N SER A 122 3.70 -18.18 -16.65
CA SER A 122 4.73 -17.98 -17.68
C SER A 122 5.69 -16.85 -17.31
N ALA A 123 5.34 -16.00 -16.37
CA ALA A 123 6.18 -14.89 -15.95
C ALA A 123 7.10 -15.23 -14.77
N LYS A 124 7.26 -16.50 -14.42
CA LYS A 124 8.08 -16.86 -13.28
C LYS A 124 9.52 -16.38 -13.43
N PRO A 125 10.13 -15.90 -12.34
CA PRO A 125 11.52 -15.49 -12.37
C PRO A 125 12.43 -16.65 -12.78
N GLY A 126 13.44 -16.33 -13.56
CA GLY A 126 14.38 -17.36 -14.00
C GLY A 126 13.97 -18.09 -15.25
N HIS A 127 12.78 -17.87 -15.71
CA HIS A 127 12.32 -18.54 -16.90
C HIS A 127 12.69 -17.66 -18.08
N ARG A 128 13.69 -17.98 -18.80
CA ARG A 128 14.14 -17.20 -19.94
C ARG A 128 14.21 -18.04 -21.17
#